data_b0cab7183d0b3dca821645865b7a73ff
#
_entry.id   b0cab7183d0b3dca821645865b7a73ff
#
_cell.length_a   1.000
_cell.length_b   1.000
_cell.length_c   1.000
_cell.angle_alpha   90.00
_cell.angle_beta   90.00
_cell.angle_gamma   90.00
#
_symmetry.space_group_name_H-M   'P 1'
#
loop_
_entity.id
_entity.type
_entity.pdbx_description
1 polymer ?
#
loop_
_entity_poly.entity_id
_entity_poly.type
_entity_poly.pdbx_seq_one_letter_code
_entity_poly.pdbx_strand_id
1 'polypeptide(L)'
;MENKLALGEGQQETIINGEYKNETSRFCSIIGYDDVKRLFNLSLESEKPVHILLVGPPASAKTLFMLECMKLERSYFTLGSHSTKSGMIDYLFQNRPKYLIVDEIEHMPSKDQTALLSLMETGLISETKHNKTRSTQLKTWVFATSNGTEHMLTPLLSRFLILHFKPYKLQDFQEITVHLLEREGVSNEVADEVASAVWLRLKSKDIRDCIKIGHLARTKEDVGWIIEVIRSYK
;
A
#
# COMPACT_ATOMS: atom_id res chain seq x y z
N MET A 1 30.75 -8.37 -41.23
CA MET A 1 30.69 -6.93 -40.96
C MET A 1 29.81 -6.76 -39.73
N GLU A 2 30.47 -6.61 -38.58
CA GLU A 2 29.84 -6.43 -37.27
C GLU A 2 29.34 -4.99 -37.10
N ASN A 3 28.11 -4.82 -36.69
CA ASN A 3 27.62 -3.52 -36.24
C ASN A 3 27.40 -3.62 -34.72
N LYS A 4 28.40 -3.20 -33.94
CA LYS A 4 28.29 -2.92 -32.50
C LYS A 4 27.56 -1.61 -32.34
N LEU A 5 26.35 -1.66 -31.76
CA LEU A 5 25.72 -0.51 -31.10
C LEU A 5 25.94 -0.64 -29.61
N ALA A 6 26.63 0.34 -29.06
CA ALA A 6 26.88 0.49 -27.63
C ALA A 6 25.56 0.85 -26.93
N LEU A 7 25.15 0.02 -25.98
CA LEU A 7 24.09 0.33 -25.03
C LEU A 7 24.73 0.63 -23.67
N GLY A 8 24.25 1.72 -23.05
CA GLY A 8 24.74 2.24 -21.77
C GLY A 8 24.48 1.29 -20.61
N GLU A 9 25.31 1.41 -19.61
CA GLU A 9 25.34 0.63 -18.38
C GLU A 9 24.02 0.79 -17.59
N GLY A 10 23.44 -0.34 -17.13
CA GLY A 10 22.49 -0.34 -16.04
C GLY A 10 21.18 -1.08 -16.18
N GLN A 11 21.08 -2.14 -17.00
CA GLN A 11 19.94 -3.08 -16.91
C GLN A 11 20.39 -4.51 -17.20
N GLN A 12 20.38 -5.37 -16.19
CA GLN A 12 20.50 -6.81 -16.41
C GLN A 12 19.13 -7.36 -16.81
N GLU A 13 18.98 -7.70 -18.10
CA GLU A 13 17.83 -8.42 -18.61
C GLU A 13 18.04 -9.92 -18.45
N THR A 14 17.20 -10.56 -17.66
CA THR A 14 17.16 -12.01 -17.56
C THR A 14 16.03 -12.54 -18.46
N ILE A 15 16.39 -13.21 -19.55
CA ILE A 15 15.44 -13.85 -20.47
C ILE A 15 15.12 -15.25 -19.95
N ILE A 16 13.89 -15.50 -19.53
CA ILE A 16 13.34 -16.84 -19.31
C ILE A 16 12.06 -16.97 -20.14
N ASN A 17 12.09 -17.87 -21.13
CA ASN A 17 10.94 -18.29 -21.97
C ASN A 17 10.21 -17.20 -22.77
N GLY A 18 10.94 -16.34 -23.50
CA GLY A 18 10.35 -15.58 -24.64
C GLY A 18 9.31 -14.49 -24.31
N GLU A 19 9.00 -14.23 -23.05
CA GLU A 19 8.15 -13.11 -22.63
C GLU A 19 8.97 -12.16 -21.76
N TYR A 20 9.09 -10.89 -22.21
CA TYR A 20 9.64 -9.80 -21.40
C TYR A 20 8.62 -9.49 -20.28
N LYS A 21 8.77 -10.15 -19.13
CA LYS A 21 8.07 -9.67 -17.92
C LYS A 21 8.81 -8.44 -17.43
N ASN A 22 8.21 -7.28 -17.67
CA ASN A 22 8.62 -6.02 -17.06
C ASN A 22 8.47 -6.11 -15.54
N GLU A 23 9.48 -6.67 -14.85
CA GLU A 23 9.53 -6.73 -13.37
C GLU A 23 9.58 -5.33 -12.73
N THR A 24 9.96 -4.30 -13.50
CA THR A 24 10.14 -2.92 -13.05
C THR A 24 8.86 -2.08 -13.00
N SER A 25 7.71 -2.58 -13.48
CA SER A 25 6.52 -1.72 -13.59
C SER A 25 5.58 -1.75 -12.38
N ARG A 26 5.64 -2.78 -11.52
CA ARG A 26 4.79 -2.84 -10.33
C ARG A 26 5.40 -1.99 -9.21
N PHE A 27 4.56 -1.25 -8.51
CA PHE A 27 4.97 -0.37 -7.39
C PHE A 27 5.92 0.77 -7.78
N CYS A 28 6.06 1.10 -9.08
CA CYS A 28 6.94 2.17 -9.55
C CYS A 28 6.51 3.57 -9.08
N SER A 29 5.24 3.75 -8.72
CA SER A 29 4.72 4.99 -8.16
C SER A 29 5.15 5.23 -6.71
N ILE A 30 5.72 4.21 -6.04
CA ILE A 30 6.19 4.30 -4.66
C ILE A 30 7.68 4.61 -4.67
N ILE A 31 8.07 5.70 -4.05
CA ILE A 31 9.48 6.11 -3.93
C ILE A 31 10.08 5.40 -2.72
N GLY A 32 11.31 4.88 -2.88
CA GLY A 32 11.96 4.09 -1.84
C GLY A 32 11.31 2.72 -1.60
N TYR A 33 11.56 2.13 -0.46
CA TYR A 33 11.03 0.83 -0.03
C TYR A 33 11.33 -0.34 -0.99
N ASP A 34 12.49 -0.34 -1.64
CA ASP A 34 12.82 -1.32 -2.69
C ASP A 34 12.83 -2.77 -2.18
N ASP A 35 13.26 -2.98 -0.94
CA ASP A 35 13.18 -4.30 -0.29
C ASP A 35 11.73 -4.76 -0.10
N VAL A 36 10.83 -3.84 0.27
CA VAL A 36 9.40 -4.12 0.44
C VAL A 36 8.76 -4.41 -0.92
N LYS A 37 9.04 -3.61 -1.94
CA LYS A 37 8.58 -3.84 -3.32
C LYS A 37 9.02 -5.22 -3.82
N ARG A 38 10.28 -5.59 -3.58
CA ARG A 38 10.81 -6.90 -3.91
C ARG A 38 10.07 -8.02 -3.19
N LEU A 39 9.78 -7.87 -1.88
CA LEU A 39 9.00 -8.85 -1.13
C LEU A 39 7.59 -9.01 -1.66
N PHE A 40 6.91 -7.90 -2.05
CA PHE A 40 5.61 -7.99 -2.70
C PHE A 40 5.68 -8.74 -4.03
N ASN A 41 6.66 -8.44 -4.89
CA ASN A 41 6.84 -9.16 -6.16
C ASN A 41 7.08 -10.66 -5.93
N LEU A 42 7.96 -11.04 -5.00
CA LEU A 42 8.19 -12.43 -4.64
C LEU A 42 6.91 -13.11 -4.10
N SER A 43 6.11 -12.41 -3.31
CA SER A 43 4.81 -12.92 -2.84
C SER A 43 3.86 -13.14 -4.01
N LEU A 44 3.76 -12.18 -4.95
CA LEU A 44 2.86 -12.26 -6.10
C LEU A 44 3.23 -13.40 -7.07
N GLU A 45 4.51 -13.76 -7.13
CA GLU A 45 5.07 -14.83 -7.97
C GLU A 45 5.09 -16.20 -7.28
N SER A 46 4.85 -16.23 -5.97
CA SER A 46 4.88 -17.48 -5.21
C SER A 46 3.77 -18.45 -5.64
N GLU A 47 4.07 -19.74 -5.63
CA GLU A 47 3.06 -20.76 -5.92
C GLU A 47 1.97 -20.84 -4.86
N LYS A 48 2.32 -20.57 -3.60
CA LYS A 48 1.40 -20.56 -2.46
C LYS A 48 1.20 -19.15 -1.97
N PRO A 49 0.00 -18.77 -1.50
CA PRO A 49 -0.24 -17.45 -0.94
C PRO A 49 0.70 -17.13 0.21
N VAL A 50 1.43 -16.01 0.09
CA VAL A 50 2.18 -15.39 1.16
C VAL A 50 1.45 -14.09 1.50
N HIS A 51 0.92 -14.01 2.72
CA HIS A 51 0.14 -12.87 3.17
C HIS A 51 1.07 -11.82 3.78
N ILE A 52 0.85 -10.53 3.47
CA ILE A 52 1.70 -9.44 3.96
C ILE A 52 0.86 -8.45 4.76
N LEU A 53 1.34 -8.09 5.96
CA LEU A 53 0.76 -7.05 6.80
C LEU A 53 1.79 -5.90 6.95
N LEU A 54 1.39 -4.71 6.53
CA LEU A 54 2.16 -3.49 6.74
C LEU A 54 1.68 -2.80 8.02
N VAL A 55 2.54 -2.74 9.04
CA VAL A 55 2.23 -2.11 10.33
C VAL A 55 3.06 -0.84 10.49
N GLY A 56 2.44 0.24 10.91
CA GLY A 56 3.18 1.48 11.18
C GLY A 56 2.28 2.69 11.35
N PRO A 57 2.83 3.86 11.70
CA PRO A 57 2.05 5.06 11.94
C PRO A 57 1.29 5.52 10.68
N PRO A 58 0.26 6.34 10.84
CA PRO A 58 -0.37 7.03 9.71
C PRO A 58 0.69 7.73 8.83
N ALA A 59 0.39 7.88 7.55
CA ALA A 59 1.25 8.55 6.58
C ALA A 59 2.65 7.91 6.35
N SER A 60 2.76 6.60 6.48
CA SER A 60 4.00 5.84 6.26
C SER A 60 3.98 4.99 4.98
N ALA A 61 3.38 5.46 3.91
CA ALA A 61 3.26 4.80 2.59
C ALA A 61 2.45 3.49 2.55
N LYS A 62 1.96 2.95 3.66
CA LYS A 62 1.21 1.68 3.67
C LYS A 62 0.07 1.65 2.65
N THR A 63 -0.77 2.69 2.65
CA THR A 63 -1.91 2.80 1.74
C THR A 63 -1.49 2.88 0.27
N LEU A 64 -0.30 3.43 -0.04
CA LEU A 64 0.22 3.45 -1.42
C LEU A 64 0.47 2.03 -1.94
N PHE A 65 1.01 1.14 -1.10
CA PHE A 65 1.16 -0.27 -1.46
C PHE A 65 -0.20 -0.94 -1.73
N MET A 66 -1.22 -0.62 -0.91
CA MET A 66 -2.56 -1.16 -1.13
C MET A 66 -3.18 -0.65 -2.43
N LEU A 67 -3.01 0.64 -2.75
CA LEU A 67 -3.48 1.22 -4.01
C LEU A 67 -2.82 0.56 -5.23
N GLU A 68 -1.52 0.24 -5.16
CA GLU A 68 -0.86 -0.51 -6.22
C GLU A 68 -1.37 -1.96 -6.32
N CYS A 69 -1.62 -2.61 -5.18
CA CYS A 69 -2.22 -3.95 -5.18
C CYS A 69 -3.64 -3.96 -5.74
N MET A 70 -4.40 -2.87 -5.60
CA MET A 70 -5.75 -2.76 -6.20
C MET A 70 -5.74 -2.78 -7.73
N LYS A 71 -4.62 -2.41 -8.36
CA LYS A 71 -4.47 -2.47 -9.82
C LYS A 71 -4.25 -3.89 -10.34
N LEU A 72 -4.00 -4.86 -9.46
CA LEU A 72 -3.83 -6.25 -9.84
C LEU A 72 -5.15 -6.85 -10.34
N GLU A 73 -5.06 -7.68 -11.35
CA GLU A 73 -6.23 -8.41 -11.88
C GLU A 73 -6.88 -9.29 -10.80
N ARG A 74 -8.19 -9.27 -10.70
CA ARG A 74 -8.96 -10.01 -9.70
C ARG A 74 -8.63 -9.61 -8.25
N SER A 75 -8.33 -8.34 -8.01
CA SER A 75 -8.20 -7.77 -6.67
C SER A 75 -9.57 -7.40 -6.09
N TYR A 76 -9.68 -7.48 -4.76
CA TYR A 76 -10.80 -6.97 -3.99
C TYR A 76 -10.29 -6.15 -2.82
N PHE A 77 -10.75 -4.92 -2.74
CA PHE A 77 -10.38 -3.99 -1.66
C PHE A 77 -11.52 -3.83 -0.66
N THR A 78 -11.19 -3.77 0.62
CA THR A 78 -12.12 -3.48 1.69
C THR A 78 -11.43 -2.73 2.83
N LEU A 79 -12.20 -1.96 3.60
CA LEU A 79 -11.75 -1.33 4.84
C LEU A 79 -12.10 -2.22 6.02
N GLY A 80 -11.22 -2.34 7.00
CA GLY A 80 -11.46 -3.12 8.20
C GLY A 80 -12.73 -2.72 8.94
N SER A 81 -12.99 -1.41 9.07
CA SER A 81 -14.19 -0.86 9.72
C SER A 81 -15.50 -1.15 8.99
N HIS A 82 -15.47 -1.36 7.68
CA HIS A 82 -16.64 -1.62 6.85
C HIS A 82 -16.81 -3.10 6.43
N SER A 83 -15.91 -3.96 6.87
CA SER A 83 -15.91 -5.39 6.53
C SER A 83 -16.69 -6.19 7.55
N THR A 84 -17.82 -6.75 7.15
CA THR A 84 -18.50 -7.76 7.95
C THR A 84 -18.15 -9.17 7.43
N LYS A 85 -18.09 -10.14 8.34
CA LYS A 85 -17.84 -11.55 8.00
C LYS A 85 -18.78 -12.04 6.88
N SER A 86 -20.07 -11.76 7.00
CA SER A 86 -21.06 -12.19 6.01
C SER A 86 -20.83 -11.54 4.65
N GLY A 87 -20.64 -10.21 4.61
CA GLY A 87 -20.42 -9.49 3.36
C GLY A 87 -19.14 -9.92 2.64
N MET A 88 -18.06 -10.12 3.40
CA MET A 88 -16.78 -10.60 2.85
C MET A 88 -16.92 -12.05 2.32
N ILE A 89 -17.55 -12.93 3.08
CA ILE A 89 -17.78 -14.32 2.67
C ILE A 89 -18.63 -14.36 1.41
N ASP A 90 -19.74 -13.61 1.34
CA ASP A 90 -20.58 -13.54 0.14
C ASP A 90 -19.80 -13.08 -1.09
N TYR A 91 -18.98 -12.03 -0.94
CA TYR A 91 -18.15 -11.55 -2.03
C TYR A 91 -17.12 -12.60 -2.49
N LEU A 92 -16.45 -13.27 -1.54
CA LEU A 92 -15.46 -14.31 -1.83
C LEU A 92 -16.09 -15.49 -2.59
N PHE A 93 -17.31 -15.89 -2.25
CA PHE A 93 -18.05 -16.93 -2.98
C PHE A 93 -18.39 -16.52 -4.42
N GLN A 94 -18.85 -15.28 -4.60
CA GLN A 94 -19.33 -14.80 -5.90
C GLN A 94 -18.18 -14.49 -6.86
N ASN A 95 -17.15 -13.81 -6.38
CA ASN A 95 -16.12 -13.20 -7.25
C ASN A 95 -14.79 -13.95 -7.24
N ARG A 96 -14.54 -14.81 -6.26
CA ARG A 96 -13.31 -15.61 -6.12
C ARG A 96 -12.05 -14.79 -6.40
N PRO A 97 -11.79 -13.69 -5.66
CA PRO A 97 -10.66 -12.84 -5.92
C PRO A 97 -9.34 -13.58 -5.71
N LYS A 98 -8.34 -13.24 -6.53
CA LYS A 98 -6.96 -13.71 -6.33
C LYS A 98 -6.27 -12.93 -5.22
N TYR A 99 -6.57 -11.64 -5.10
CA TYR A 99 -5.97 -10.74 -4.12
C TYR A 99 -7.06 -10.09 -3.27
N LEU A 100 -6.97 -10.25 -1.96
CA LEU A 100 -7.81 -9.58 -0.97
C LEU A 100 -6.95 -8.50 -0.29
N ILE A 101 -7.40 -7.26 -0.37
CA ILE A 101 -6.70 -6.10 0.18
C ILE A 101 -7.56 -5.54 1.30
N VAL A 102 -7.01 -5.48 2.52
CA VAL A 102 -7.71 -5.00 3.71
C VAL A 102 -6.95 -3.83 4.30
N ASP A 103 -7.46 -2.62 4.12
CA ASP A 103 -6.86 -1.43 4.74
C ASP A 103 -7.42 -1.24 6.16
N GLU A 104 -6.57 -0.83 7.09
CA GLU A 104 -6.90 -0.61 8.51
C GLU A 104 -7.56 -1.84 9.17
N ILE A 105 -6.94 -3.02 9.00
CA ILE A 105 -7.48 -4.30 9.49
C ILE A 105 -7.69 -4.32 11.02
N GLU A 106 -6.99 -3.48 11.78
CA GLU A 106 -7.16 -3.32 13.24
C GLU A 106 -8.57 -2.87 13.63
N HIS A 107 -9.30 -2.23 12.71
CA HIS A 107 -10.69 -1.81 12.93
C HIS A 107 -11.71 -2.90 12.62
N MET A 108 -11.26 -4.05 12.10
CA MET A 108 -12.14 -5.20 11.88
C MET A 108 -12.48 -5.88 13.20
N PRO A 109 -13.78 -6.05 13.54
CA PRO A 109 -14.17 -6.76 14.75
C PRO A 109 -13.58 -8.18 14.82
N SER A 110 -13.18 -8.64 15.99
CA SER A 110 -12.52 -9.94 16.18
C SER A 110 -13.33 -11.12 15.60
N LYS A 111 -14.67 -11.07 15.68
CA LYS A 111 -15.56 -12.07 15.08
C LYS A 111 -15.42 -12.14 13.55
N ASP A 112 -15.14 -10.98 12.91
CA ASP A 112 -15.01 -10.88 11.46
C ASP A 112 -13.59 -11.26 11.01
N GLN A 113 -12.57 -10.98 11.84
CA GLN A 113 -11.19 -11.47 11.63
C GLN A 113 -11.12 -13.00 11.53
N THR A 114 -12.01 -13.73 12.24
CA THR A 114 -12.02 -15.21 12.18
C THR A 114 -12.31 -15.76 10.77
N ALA A 115 -12.98 -14.99 9.91
CA ALA A 115 -13.21 -15.40 8.52
C ALA A 115 -11.92 -15.46 7.71
N LEU A 116 -10.95 -14.58 8.01
CA LEU A 116 -9.64 -14.57 7.36
C LEU A 116 -8.78 -15.77 7.78
N LEU A 117 -8.95 -16.28 9.00
CA LEU A 117 -8.12 -17.39 9.50
C LEU A 117 -8.20 -18.62 8.59
N SER A 118 -9.41 -19.09 8.27
CA SER A 118 -9.59 -20.25 7.38
C SER A 118 -9.15 -19.96 5.95
N LEU A 119 -9.45 -18.77 5.45
CA LEU A 119 -9.01 -18.34 4.11
C LEU A 119 -7.47 -18.36 3.99
N MET A 120 -6.78 -17.82 4.99
CA MET A 120 -5.32 -17.71 4.96
C MET A 120 -4.60 -19.03 5.23
N GLU A 121 -5.18 -19.90 6.06
CA GLU A 121 -4.57 -21.18 6.41
C GLU A 121 -4.74 -22.24 5.30
N THR A 122 -5.98 -22.42 4.86
CA THR A 122 -6.36 -23.55 3.99
C THR A 122 -6.99 -23.10 2.69
N GLY A 123 -7.30 -21.81 2.55
CA GLY A 123 -8.13 -21.31 1.46
C GLY A 123 -9.62 -21.68 1.62
N LEU A 124 -10.00 -22.44 2.66
CA LEU A 124 -11.36 -22.90 2.82
C LEU A 124 -12.26 -21.78 3.35
N ILE A 125 -13.36 -21.58 2.66
CA ILE A 125 -14.46 -20.74 3.12
C ILE A 125 -15.71 -21.59 3.20
N SER A 126 -16.38 -21.52 4.33
CA SER A 126 -17.66 -22.20 4.53
C SER A 126 -18.66 -21.27 5.21
N GLU A 127 -19.89 -21.38 4.82
CA GLU A 127 -21.00 -20.64 5.41
C GLU A 127 -22.25 -21.51 5.46
N THR A 128 -22.98 -21.40 6.56
CA THR A 128 -24.30 -22.02 6.71
C THR A 128 -25.34 -20.90 6.88
N LYS A 129 -26.25 -20.78 5.91
CA LYS A 129 -27.41 -19.89 5.94
C LYS A 129 -28.69 -20.68 5.65
N HIS A 130 -29.73 -20.46 6.43
CA HIS A 130 -31.06 -21.11 6.21
C HIS A 130 -30.98 -22.60 5.95
N ASN A 131 -30.25 -23.34 6.81
CA ASN A 131 -30.02 -24.79 6.72
C ASN A 131 -29.34 -25.26 5.42
N LYS A 132 -28.73 -24.36 4.65
CA LYS A 132 -27.89 -24.68 3.50
C LYS A 132 -26.45 -24.35 3.81
N THR A 133 -25.57 -25.34 3.67
CA THR A 133 -24.12 -25.14 3.79
C THR A 133 -23.51 -25.04 2.41
N ARG A 134 -22.71 -23.97 2.21
CA ARG A 134 -21.86 -23.83 1.02
C ARG A 134 -20.41 -23.77 1.47
N SER A 135 -19.53 -24.39 0.70
CA SER A 135 -18.10 -24.32 0.92
C SER A 135 -17.36 -24.20 -0.40
N THR A 136 -16.23 -23.52 -0.39
CA THR A 136 -15.32 -23.42 -1.53
C THR A 136 -13.91 -23.28 -1.04
N GLN A 137 -12.94 -23.70 -1.87
CA GLN A 137 -11.53 -23.48 -1.61
C GLN A 137 -11.00 -22.43 -2.61
N LEU A 138 -10.33 -21.42 -2.08
CA LEU A 138 -9.76 -20.33 -2.85
C LEU A 138 -8.25 -20.26 -2.62
N LYS A 139 -7.54 -19.86 -3.67
CA LYS A 139 -6.12 -19.51 -3.59
C LYS A 139 -6.04 -17.99 -3.63
N THR A 140 -6.07 -17.36 -2.44
CA THR A 140 -6.17 -15.89 -2.29
C THR A 140 -5.00 -15.37 -1.46
N TRP A 141 -4.27 -14.41 -1.99
CA TRP A 141 -3.28 -13.62 -1.24
C TRP A 141 -4.01 -12.53 -0.45
N VAL A 142 -3.62 -12.35 0.81
CA VAL A 142 -4.17 -11.29 1.66
C VAL A 142 -3.07 -10.27 1.92
N PHE A 143 -3.31 -9.03 1.52
CA PHE A 143 -2.45 -7.89 1.79
C PHE A 143 -3.23 -6.93 2.69
N ALA A 144 -2.63 -6.55 3.81
CA ALA A 144 -3.32 -5.72 4.77
C ALA A 144 -2.43 -4.59 5.31
N THR A 145 -3.06 -3.53 5.82
CA THR A 145 -2.39 -2.49 6.59
C THR A 145 -2.97 -2.40 7.98
N SER A 146 -2.16 -1.90 8.91
CA SER A 146 -2.58 -1.59 10.28
C SER A 146 -1.74 -0.45 10.85
N ASN A 147 -2.32 0.35 11.75
CA ASN A 147 -1.55 1.33 12.51
C ASN A 147 -0.94 0.72 13.78
N GLY A 148 -1.50 -0.38 14.29
CA GLY A 148 -1.01 -1.16 15.43
C GLY A 148 -1.59 -2.57 15.39
N THR A 149 -1.14 -3.44 16.29
CA THR A 149 -1.55 -4.85 16.30
C THR A 149 -2.39 -5.23 17.53
N GLU A 150 -2.67 -4.27 18.40
CA GLU A 150 -3.30 -4.49 19.71
C GLU A 150 -4.72 -5.05 19.63
N HIS A 151 -5.45 -4.73 18.55
CA HIS A 151 -6.82 -5.19 18.30
C HIS A 151 -6.91 -6.37 17.33
N MET A 152 -5.76 -6.95 16.96
CA MET A 152 -5.70 -8.09 16.05
C MET A 152 -5.57 -9.41 16.81
N LEU A 153 -6.25 -10.44 16.33
CA LEU A 153 -6.13 -11.79 16.89
C LEU A 153 -4.71 -12.33 16.68
N THR A 154 -4.07 -12.83 17.74
CA THR A 154 -2.74 -13.46 17.65
C THR A 154 -2.66 -14.57 16.58
N PRO A 155 -3.66 -15.46 16.42
CA PRO A 155 -3.67 -16.43 15.34
C PRO A 155 -3.68 -15.81 13.94
N LEU A 156 -4.29 -14.62 13.77
CA LEU A 156 -4.29 -13.92 12.49
C LEU A 156 -2.90 -13.33 12.20
N LEU A 157 -2.28 -12.68 13.19
CA LEU A 157 -0.93 -12.14 13.07
C LEU A 157 0.09 -13.19 12.65
N SER A 158 0.01 -14.41 13.20
CA SER A 158 0.95 -15.49 12.87
C SER A 158 0.90 -15.97 11.40
N ARG A 159 -0.13 -15.60 10.65
CA ARG A 159 -0.30 -15.94 9.24
C ARG A 159 0.23 -14.89 8.28
N PHE A 160 0.59 -13.73 8.81
CA PHE A 160 1.18 -12.66 8.03
C PHE A 160 2.71 -12.63 8.09
N LEU A 161 3.34 -12.32 6.97
CA LEU A 161 4.66 -11.71 6.96
C LEU A 161 4.48 -10.25 7.36
N ILE A 162 4.91 -9.89 8.59
CA ILE A 162 4.68 -8.56 9.15
C ILE A 162 5.88 -7.66 8.84
N LEU A 163 5.61 -6.52 8.21
CA LEU A 163 6.59 -5.48 7.90
C LEU A 163 6.28 -4.21 8.68
N HIS A 164 7.22 -3.80 9.52
CA HIS A 164 7.06 -2.59 10.35
C HIS A 164 7.58 -1.36 9.62
N PHE A 165 6.67 -0.48 9.25
CA PHE A 165 6.98 0.81 8.64
C PHE A 165 7.33 1.83 9.70
N LYS A 166 8.45 2.51 9.49
CA LYS A 166 8.87 3.63 10.35
C LYS A 166 8.34 4.95 9.76
N PRO A 167 8.18 5.99 10.60
CA PRO A 167 7.96 7.34 10.10
C PRO A 167 9.08 7.73 9.13
N TYR A 168 8.74 8.53 8.12
CA TYR A 168 9.75 9.06 7.19
C TYR A 168 10.86 9.80 7.93
N LYS A 169 12.08 9.69 7.41
CA LYS A 169 13.15 10.64 7.73
C LYS A 169 12.95 11.91 6.91
N LEU A 170 13.59 13.00 7.32
CA LEU A 170 13.45 14.29 6.62
C LEU A 170 13.81 14.19 5.13
N GLN A 171 14.91 13.51 4.80
CA GLN A 171 15.35 13.34 3.41
C GLN A 171 14.32 12.60 2.56
N ASP A 172 13.85 11.44 3.05
CA ASP A 172 12.84 10.63 2.36
C ASP A 172 11.54 11.44 2.17
N PHE A 173 11.13 12.18 3.22
CA PHE A 173 9.94 13.03 3.19
C PHE A 173 10.06 14.14 2.14
N GLN A 174 11.21 14.84 2.06
CA GLN A 174 11.45 15.87 1.07
C GLN A 174 11.45 15.31 -0.34
N GLU A 175 12.23 14.23 -0.59
CA GLU A 175 12.31 13.58 -1.90
C GLU A 175 10.94 13.12 -2.41
N ILE A 176 10.17 12.44 -1.56
CA ILE A 176 8.83 11.96 -1.91
C ILE A 176 7.88 13.13 -2.18
N THR A 177 7.92 14.16 -1.33
CA THR A 177 7.05 15.33 -1.48
C THR A 177 7.34 16.08 -2.79
N VAL A 178 8.60 16.35 -3.07
CA VAL A 178 9.02 17.05 -4.30
C VAL A 178 8.58 16.25 -5.52
N HIS A 179 8.89 14.95 -5.55
CA HIS A 179 8.53 14.11 -6.68
C HIS A 179 7.00 14.05 -6.92
N LEU A 180 6.20 13.93 -5.85
CA LEU A 180 4.74 13.89 -5.98
C LEU A 180 4.18 15.21 -6.49
N LEU A 181 4.64 16.33 -5.95
CA LEU A 181 4.17 17.67 -6.34
C LEU A 181 4.60 18.04 -7.76
N GLU A 182 5.82 17.68 -8.18
CA GLU A 182 6.28 17.87 -9.57
C GLU A 182 5.39 17.10 -10.58
N ARG A 183 5.01 15.87 -10.26
CA ARG A 183 4.08 15.10 -11.10
C ARG A 183 2.70 15.74 -11.22
N GLU A 184 2.31 16.58 -10.26
CA GLU A 184 1.07 17.34 -10.27
C GLU A 184 1.25 18.74 -10.85
N GLY A 185 2.44 19.07 -11.41
CA GLY A 185 2.74 20.32 -12.09
C GLY A 185 3.16 21.47 -11.17
N VAL A 186 3.48 21.21 -9.91
CA VAL A 186 4.06 22.19 -8.99
C VAL A 186 5.54 22.33 -9.31
N SER A 187 6.05 23.57 -9.33
CA SER A 187 7.47 23.80 -9.58
C SER A 187 8.34 23.23 -8.46
N ASN A 188 9.54 22.74 -8.80
CA ASN A 188 10.49 22.16 -7.85
C ASN A 188 10.76 23.09 -6.66
N GLU A 189 10.93 24.39 -6.93
CA GLU A 189 11.18 25.39 -5.89
C GLU A 189 10.04 25.52 -4.88
N VAL A 190 8.80 25.47 -5.33
CA VAL A 190 7.61 25.51 -4.46
C VAL A 190 7.46 24.20 -3.72
N ALA A 191 7.67 23.05 -4.38
CA ALA A 191 7.59 21.75 -3.78
C ALA A 191 8.60 21.53 -2.64
N ASP A 192 9.84 21.99 -2.82
CA ASP A 192 10.89 21.93 -1.79
C ASP A 192 10.55 22.82 -0.58
N GLU A 193 10.06 24.05 -0.84
CA GLU A 193 9.61 24.96 0.22
C GLU A 193 8.43 24.34 1.00
N VAL A 194 7.46 23.72 0.32
CA VAL A 194 6.33 23.03 0.96
C VAL A 194 6.83 21.91 1.86
N ALA A 195 7.73 21.05 1.36
CA ALA A 195 8.27 19.94 2.14
C ALA A 195 8.98 20.43 3.41
N SER A 196 9.83 21.42 3.25
CA SER A 196 10.59 22.02 4.35
C SER A 196 9.67 22.70 5.38
N ALA A 197 8.72 23.51 4.91
CA ALA A 197 7.81 24.25 5.79
C ALA A 197 6.85 23.33 6.56
N VAL A 198 6.31 22.28 5.93
CA VAL A 198 5.44 21.30 6.59
C VAL A 198 6.21 20.54 7.66
N TRP A 199 7.40 20.07 7.34
CA TRP A 199 8.22 19.34 8.32
C TRP A 199 8.67 20.22 9.50
N LEU A 200 9.26 21.39 9.21
CA LEU A 200 9.90 22.23 10.23
C LEU A 200 8.90 23.10 11.00
N ARG A 201 7.93 23.70 10.29
CA ARG A 201 7.04 24.73 10.86
C ARG A 201 5.72 24.15 11.34
N LEU A 202 5.08 23.21 10.61
CA LEU A 202 3.88 22.50 11.05
C LEU A 202 4.19 21.27 11.90
N LYS A 203 5.46 20.79 11.90
CA LYS A 203 5.91 19.55 12.55
C LYS A 203 5.08 18.33 12.13
N SER A 204 4.54 18.37 10.92
CA SER A 204 3.80 17.26 10.31
C SER A 204 4.75 16.36 9.52
N LYS A 205 4.53 15.05 9.64
CA LYS A 205 5.21 14.03 8.84
C LYS A 205 4.27 13.40 7.81
N ASP A 206 3.09 14.00 7.63
CA ASP A 206 2.09 13.53 6.69
C ASP A 206 2.27 14.20 5.32
N ILE A 207 2.66 13.42 4.32
CA ILE A 207 2.83 13.90 2.93
C ILE A 207 1.52 14.47 2.38
N ARG A 208 0.36 14.01 2.87
CA ARG A 208 -0.94 14.56 2.46
C ARG A 208 -1.10 16.04 2.81
N ASP A 209 -0.45 16.51 3.88
CA ASP A 209 -0.44 17.94 4.20
C ASP A 209 0.39 18.73 3.18
N CYS A 210 1.49 18.16 2.70
CA CYS A 210 2.27 18.74 1.62
C CYS A 210 1.46 18.86 0.32
N ILE A 211 0.75 17.79 -0.06
CA ILE A 211 -0.09 17.78 -1.26
C ILE A 211 -1.16 18.88 -1.19
N LYS A 212 -1.88 18.99 -0.06
CA LYS A 212 -2.90 20.03 0.12
C LYS A 212 -2.33 21.43 -0.02
N ILE A 213 -1.16 21.69 0.59
CA ILE A 213 -0.49 23.01 0.54
C ILE A 213 0.04 23.26 -0.86
N GLY A 214 0.66 22.27 -1.50
CA GLY A 214 1.18 22.37 -2.86
C GLY A 214 0.09 22.69 -3.91
N HIS A 215 -1.13 22.18 -3.73
CA HIS A 215 -2.26 22.52 -4.60
C HIS A 215 -2.72 23.98 -4.45
N LEU A 216 -2.51 24.59 -3.28
CA LEU A 216 -2.91 25.97 -3.00
C LEU A 216 -1.83 26.98 -3.36
N ALA A 217 -0.56 26.64 -3.16
CA ALA A 217 0.57 27.53 -3.36
C ALA A 217 0.97 27.63 -4.84
N ARG A 218 1.29 28.84 -5.31
CA ARG A 218 1.90 29.10 -6.61
C ARG A 218 3.33 29.64 -6.48
N THR A 219 3.63 30.25 -5.36
CA THR A 219 4.94 30.84 -5.03
C THR A 219 5.40 30.40 -3.64
N LYS A 220 6.69 30.64 -3.33
CA LYS A 220 7.21 30.39 -1.97
C LYS A 220 6.54 31.28 -0.91
N GLU A 221 6.18 32.49 -1.28
CA GLU A 221 5.46 33.43 -0.42
C GLU A 221 4.09 32.90 -0.04
N ASP A 222 3.36 32.27 -1.00
CA ASP A 222 2.08 31.61 -0.73
C ASP A 222 2.25 30.51 0.31
N VAL A 223 3.28 29.67 0.18
CA VAL A 223 3.59 28.61 1.16
C VAL A 223 3.76 29.21 2.55
N GLY A 224 4.56 30.26 2.68
CA GLY A 224 4.77 30.98 3.93
C GLY A 224 3.47 31.44 4.56
N TRP A 225 2.63 32.11 3.78
CA TRP A 225 1.32 32.63 4.25
C TRP A 225 0.37 31.50 4.65
N ILE A 226 0.23 30.45 3.83
CA ILE A 226 -0.64 29.31 4.13
C ILE A 226 -0.23 28.62 5.45
N ILE A 227 1.08 28.45 5.67
CA ILE A 227 1.61 27.85 6.90
C ILE A 227 1.26 28.70 8.12
N GLU A 228 1.39 30.03 8.05
CA GLU A 228 1.02 30.92 9.16
C GLU A 228 -0.48 30.87 9.46
N VAL A 229 -1.32 30.86 8.43
CA VAL A 229 -2.76 30.68 8.59
C VAL A 229 -3.06 29.38 9.31
N ILE A 230 -2.51 28.23 8.84
CA ILE A 230 -2.75 26.93 9.49
C ILE A 230 -2.32 26.94 10.96
N ARG A 231 -1.19 27.58 11.27
CA ARG A 231 -0.68 27.67 12.66
C ARG A 231 -1.55 28.54 13.58
N SER A 232 -2.17 29.58 13.04
CA SER A 232 -3.03 30.47 13.82
C SER A 232 -4.38 29.86 14.19
N TYR A 233 -4.78 28.77 13.51
CA TYR A 233 -6.04 28.06 13.77
C TYR A 233 -5.87 26.66 14.38
N LYS A 234 -4.65 26.26 14.75
CA LYS A 234 -4.34 25.05 15.51
C LYS A 234 -4.17 25.36 17.00
#